data_015b71b2999ddf8cd4e1653587e628c3
#
_entry.id   015b71b2999ddf8cd4e1653587e628c3
#
_cell.length_a   1.000
_cell.length_b   1.000
_cell.length_c   1.000
_cell.angle_alpha   90.00
_cell.angle_beta   90.00
_cell.angle_gamma   90.00
#
_symmetry.space_group_name_H-M   'P 1'
#
loop_
_entity.id
_entity.type
_entity.pdbx_description
1 polymer ?
#
loop_
_entity_poly.entity_id
_entity_poly.type
_entity_poly.pdbx_seq_one_letter_code
_entity_poly.pdbx_strand_id
1 'polypeptide(L)'
;ISIAPYSYIHVLNTNTNVTNVVEGPARYTREDHERIVHGPATMVKIPPRHFMIVANPCVLDPATGTPVRDNYNQFKLRHGDIEVRPSATHPEPFPLMPGEALEKNITQLEIVEKNTALRLRAVRDFTEMMDVAGDLGDLDASSDDGMTLVHQPKEEPADDVARTVTVERVAGDEWLFRGPATYTPRVEAIVVGTVESVIIKANEALRLKAVRATHPSSSRRKAGEEWLVRDAGSYLPTVDEQVVGIVPSHIIPEKLASHL
;
A
#
# COMPACT_ATOMS: atom_id res chain seq x y z
N ILE A 1 -4.23 41.46 -7.72
CA ILE A 1 -5.13 40.43 -7.20
C ILE A 1 -4.78 40.15 -5.76
N SER A 2 -5.77 40.00 -4.89
CA SER A 2 -5.59 39.55 -3.52
C SER A 2 -5.80 38.02 -3.49
N ILE A 3 -4.80 37.27 -3.02
CA ILE A 3 -4.84 35.82 -2.86
C ILE A 3 -5.18 35.56 -1.40
N ALA A 4 -6.29 34.86 -1.15
CA ALA A 4 -6.71 34.50 0.20
C ALA A 4 -5.75 33.48 0.85
N PRO A 5 -5.76 33.36 2.20
CA PRO A 5 -5.08 32.26 2.86
C PRO A 5 -5.52 30.89 2.30
N TYR A 6 -4.59 29.96 2.19
CA TYR A 6 -4.82 28.62 1.64
C TYR A 6 -5.35 28.61 0.20
N SER A 7 -5.01 29.64 -0.57
CA SER A 7 -5.28 29.73 -2.00
C SER A 7 -4.01 30.02 -2.75
N TYR A 8 -3.97 29.66 -4.03
CA TYR A 8 -2.80 29.86 -4.88
C TYR A 8 -3.21 30.22 -6.31
N ILE A 9 -2.27 30.76 -7.06
CA ILE A 9 -2.38 31.03 -8.50
C ILE A 9 -1.15 30.50 -9.22
N HIS A 10 -1.30 30.13 -10.49
CA HIS A 10 -0.18 29.90 -11.39
C HIS A 10 0.00 31.09 -12.30
N VAL A 11 1.21 31.59 -12.35
CA VAL A 11 1.60 32.74 -13.15
C VAL A 11 2.64 32.33 -14.18
N LEU A 12 2.29 32.47 -15.44
CA LEU A 12 3.17 32.24 -16.57
C LEU A 12 3.90 33.56 -16.92
N ASN A 13 5.21 33.54 -16.89
CA ASN A 13 6.03 34.59 -17.46
C ASN A 13 6.21 34.32 -18.97
N THR A 14 5.64 35.19 -19.81
CA THR A 14 5.62 35.00 -21.27
C THR A 14 6.98 35.23 -21.93
N ASN A 15 7.92 35.92 -21.26
CA ASN A 15 9.27 36.16 -21.78
C ASN A 15 10.16 34.94 -21.60
N THR A 16 10.04 34.28 -20.45
CA THR A 16 10.87 33.10 -20.10
C THR A 16 10.13 31.79 -20.31
N ASN A 17 8.82 31.84 -20.57
CA ASN A 17 7.92 30.67 -20.62
C ASN A 17 7.93 29.81 -19.34
N VAL A 18 8.22 30.43 -18.19
CA VAL A 18 8.26 29.76 -16.90
C VAL A 18 6.95 30.01 -16.15
N THR A 19 6.35 28.96 -15.62
CA THR A 19 5.16 29.07 -14.75
C THR A 19 5.58 28.95 -13.29
N ASN A 20 5.21 29.94 -12.48
CA ASN A 20 5.47 29.99 -11.05
C ASN A 20 4.17 29.82 -10.26
N VAL A 21 4.28 29.33 -9.02
CA VAL A 21 3.19 29.27 -8.04
C VAL A 21 3.33 30.47 -7.09
N VAL A 22 2.24 31.17 -6.87
CA VAL A 22 2.15 32.22 -5.84
C VAL A 22 1.08 31.84 -4.84
N GLU A 23 1.50 31.68 -3.60
CA GLU A 23 0.65 31.22 -2.51
C GLU A 23 0.14 32.39 -1.68
N GLY A 24 -1.08 32.26 -1.15
CA GLY A 24 -1.67 33.21 -0.23
C GLY A 24 -1.38 32.90 1.26
N PRO A 25 -1.53 33.89 2.13
CA PRO A 25 -2.09 35.21 1.88
C PRO A 25 -1.09 36.17 1.22
N ALA A 26 -1.41 36.70 0.06
CA ALA A 26 -0.54 37.60 -0.67
C ALA A 26 -1.34 38.63 -1.52
N ARG A 27 -0.75 39.77 -1.75
CA ARG A 27 -1.23 40.72 -2.74
C ARG A 27 -0.31 40.65 -3.95
N TYR A 28 -0.82 40.11 -5.04
CA TYR A 28 -0.06 39.95 -6.26
C TYR A 28 -0.41 41.04 -7.27
N THR A 29 0.59 41.76 -7.80
CA THR A 29 0.45 42.71 -8.88
C THR A 29 1.08 42.11 -10.13
N ARG A 30 0.27 41.87 -11.15
CA ARG A 30 0.69 41.29 -12.42
C ARG A 30 1.53 42.32 -13.20
N GLU A 31 2.68 41.87 -13.73
CA GLU A 31 3.47 42.62 -14.69
C GLU A 31 2.96 42.41 -16.14
N ASP A 32 3.41 43.24 -17.09
CA ASP A 32 2.93 43.21 -18.47
C ASP A 32 3.25 41.91 -19.20
N HIS A 33 4.38 41.27 -18.83
CA HIS A 33 4.83 40.00 -19.38
C HIS A 33 4.35 38.78 -18.59
N GLU A 34 3.44 38.97 -17.66
CA GLU A 34 2.91 37.86 -16.84
C GLU A 34 1.46 37.59 -17.15
N ARG A 35 1.10 36.31 -17.12
CA ARG A 35 -0.27 35.86 -17.33
C ARG A 35 -0.67 34.88 -16.24
N ILE A 36 -1.78 35.09 -15.57
CA ILE A 36 -2.37 34.12 -14.67
C ILE A 36 -3.02 33.05 -15.52
N VAL A 37 -2.50 31.81 -15.41
CA VAL A 37 -2.96 30.66 -16.19
C VAL A 37 -3.87 29.73 -15.39
N HIS A 38 -3.80 29.81 -14.04
CA HIS A 38 -4.66 29.02 -13.16
C HIS A 38 -4.94 29.79 -11.87
N GLY A 39 -6.14 29.64 -11.35
CA GLY A 39 -6.58 30.16 -10.06
C GLY A 39 -7.21 31.59 -10.13
N PRO A 40 -7.51 32.16 -8.96
CA PRO A 40 -7.25 31.64 -7.59
C PRO A 40 -7.95 30.33 -7.30
N ALA A 41 -7.17 29.33 -6.89
CA ALA A 41 -7.65 28.01 -6.51
C ALA A 41 -7.33 27.74 -5.03
N THR A 42 -8.17 26.95 -4.37
CA THR A 42 -7.94 26.56 -2.98
C THR A 42 -6.87 25.46 -2.94
N MET A 43 -5.95 25.55 -1.97
CA MET A 43 -4.97 24.49 -1.70
C MET A 43 -5.68 23.18 -1.33
N VAL A 44 -5.08 22.09 -1.73
CA VAL A 44 -5.59 20.76 -1.39
C VAL A 44 -5.27 20.45 0.06
N LYS A 45 -6.29 20.10 0.84
CA LYS A 45 -6.16 19.61 2.21
C LYS A 45 -6.68 18.19 2.28
N ILE A 46 -5.81 17.25 2.65
CA ILE A 46 -6.18 15.83 2.79
C ILE A 46 -6.62 15.61 4.25
N PRO A 47 -7.89 15.23 4.50
CA PRO A 47 -8.34 14.91 5.86
C PRO A 47 -7.60 13.69 6.42
N PRO A 48 -7.54 13.53 7.76
CA PRO A 48 -6.98 12.33 8.37
C PRO A 48 -7.59 11.04 7.81
N ARG A 49 -6.77 10.01 7.64
CA ARG A 49 -7.17 8.72 7.06
C ARG A 49 -7.71 8.80 5.62
N HIS A 50 -7.31 9.80 4.87
CA HIS A 50 -7.61 9.92 3.45
C HIS A 50 -6.32 10.03 2.64
N PHE A 51 -6.45 9.79 1.36
CA PHE A 51 -5.38 9.93 0.37
C PHE A 51 -5.94 10.52 -0.92
N MET A 52 -5.06 11.00 -1.76
CA MET A 52 -5.36 11.39 -3.13
C MET A 52 -4.30 10.84 -4.07
N ILE A 53 -4.61 10.81 -5.35
CA ILE A 53 -3.66 10.41 -6.40
C ILE A 53 -3.44 11.59 -7.34
N VAL A 54 -2.16 11.92 -7.53
CA VAL A 54 -1.71 13.00 -8.41
C VAL A 54 -1.01 12.39 -9.62
N ALA A 55 -1.39 12.83 -10.80
CA ALA A 55 -0.69 12.52 -12.05
C ALA A 55 0.38 13.56 -12.34
N ASN A 56 1.47 13.12 -12.98
CA ASN A 56 2.66 13.93 -13.29
C ASN A 56 3.23 14.64 -12.05
N PRO A 57 3.52 13.94 -10.97
CA PRO A 57 3.96 14.59 -9.74
C PRO A 57 5.28 15.34 -9.93
N CYS A 58 5.39 16.47 -9.23
CA CYS A 58 6.61 17.25 -9.21
C CYS A 58 7.72 16.51 -8.47
N VAL A 59 8.94 16.56 -8.99
CA VAL A 59 10.12 16.02 -8.31
C VAL A 59 10.47 16.91 -7.14
N LEU A 60 10.51 16.34 -5.94
CA LEU A 60 10.95 17.03 -4.73
C LEU A 60 12.40 16.67 -4.42
N ASP A 61 13.15 17.62 -3.91
CA ASP A 61 14.48 17.37 -3.35
C ASP A 61 14.33 16.57 -2.05
N PRO A 62 14.95 15.39 -1.94
CA PRO A 62 14.83 14.53 -0.76
C PRO A 62 15.36 15.16 0.53
N ALA A 63 16.31 16.11 0.42
CA ALA A 63 16.89 16.76 1.60
C ALA A 63 16.05 17.92 2.13
N THR A 64 15.41 18.69 1.23
CA THR A 64 14.70 19.93 1.58
C THR A 64 13.18 19.83 1.42
N GLY A 65 12.70 18.81 0.70
CA GLY A 65 11.28 18.68 0.34
C GLY A 65 10.78 19.74 -0.64
N THR A 66 11.68 20.56 -1.20
CA THR A 66 11.31 21.63 -2.14
C THR A 66 11.21 21.12 -3.57
N PRO A 67 10.31 21.71 -4.39
CA PRO A 67 10.19 21.35 -5.80
C PRO A 67 11.48 21.62 -6.58
N VAL A 68 11.98 20.61 -7.29
CA VAL A 68 13.16 20.72 -8.14
C VAL A 68 12.79 21.42 -9.44
N ARG A 69 13.70 22.29 -9.93
CA ARG A 69 13.57 22.97 -11.22
C ARG A 69 14.60 22.44 -12.21
N ASP A 70 14.23 22.47 -13.48
CA ASP A 70 15.11 22.09 -14.57
C ASP A 70 16.05 23.25 -14.98
N ASN A 71 16.87 23.01 -16.01
CA ASN A 71 17.82 24.01 -16.52
C ASN A 71 17.15 25.25 -17.13
N TYR A 72 15.84 25.19 -17.42
CA TYR A 72 15.01 26.29 -17.91
C TYR A 72 14.20 26.94 -16.81
N ASN A 73 14.50 26.60 -15.54
CA ASN A 73 13.80 27.09 -14.35
C ASN A 73 12.32 26.69 -14.26
N GLN A 74 11.90 25.64 -15.01
CA GLN A 74 10.58 25.05 -14.90
C GLN A 74 10.53 23.97 -13.81
N PHE A 75 9.36 23.71 -13.25
CA PHE A 75 9.19 22.59 -12.32
C PHE A 75 9.43 21.26 -13.05
N LYS A 76 10.31 20.44 -12.49
CA LYS A 76 10.60 19.13 -13.03
C LYS A 76 9.49 18.16 -12.65
N LEU A 77 8.78 17.62 -13.64
CA LEU A 77 7.70 16.67 -13.43
C LEU A 77 8.13 15.26 -13.85
N ARG A 78 7.56 14.26 -13.20
CA ARG A 78 7.60 12.86 -13.62
C ARG A 78 6.42 12.59 -14.55
N HIS A 79 6.57 12.90 -15.83
CA HIS A 79 5.52 12.75 -16.82
C HIS A 79 5.08 11.29 -16.99
N GLY A 80 3.78 11.05 -16.94
CA GLY A 80 3.19 9.72 -17.05
C GLY A 80 3.21 8.90 -15.77
N ASP A 81 3.84 9.40 -14.72
CA ASP A 81 3.80 8.80 -13.38
C ASP A 81 2.58 9.27 -12.60
N ILE A 82 2.22 8.46 -11.62
CA ILE A 82 1.22 8.78 -10.61
C ILE A 82 1.84 8.65 -9.22
N GLU A 83 1.35 9.44 -8.28
CA GLU A 83 1.82 9.44 -6.89
C GLU A 83 0.63 9.41 -5.94
N VAL A 84 0.70 8.52 -4.95
CA VAL A 84 -0.27 8.49 -3.85
C VAL A 84 0.21 9.41 -2.74
N ARG A 85 -0.60 10.41 -2.39
CA ARG A 85 -0.35 11.36 -1.30
C ARG A 85 -1.32 11.09 -0.15
N PRO A 86 -0.91 10.34 0.88
CA PRO A 86 -1.72 10.14 2.07
C PRO A 86 -1.62 11.32 3.03
N SER A 87 -2.62 11.48 3.90
CA SER A 87 -2.65 12.53 4.93
C SER A 87 -1.50 12.45 5.92
N ALA A 88 -0.89 11.27 6.09
CA ALA A 88 0.26 11.08 6.99
C ALA A 88 1.52 11.82 6.51
N THR A 89 1.76 11.86 5.20
CA THR A 89 2.91 12.55 4.59
C THR A 89 2.60 13.99 4.20
N HIS A 90 1.31 14.34 4.04
CA HIS A 90 0.85 15.67 3.65
C HIS A 90 -0.21 16.19 4.64
N PRO A 91 0.19 16.50 5.90
CA PRO A 91 -0.74 16.96 6.93
C PRO A 91 -1.23 18.40 6.69
N GLU A 92 -0.43 19.21 6.01
CA GLU A 92 -0.74 20.62 5.72
C GLU A 92 -1.34 20.78 4.33
N PRO A 93 -2.18 21.83 4.13
CA PRO A 93 -2.67 22.17 2.80
C PRO A 93 -1.53 22.56 1.85
N PHE A 94 -1.57 22.06 0.62
CA PHE A 94 -0.55 22.32 -0.38
C PHE A 94 -1.16 22.69 -1.74
N PRO A 95 -0.47 23.50 -2.55
CA PRO A 95 -0.88 23.79 -3.92
C PRO A 95 -0.52 22.61 -4.83
N LEU A 96 -1.28 22.42 -5.89
CA LEU A 96 -0.82 21.58 -7.01
C LEU A 96 0.18 22.38 -7.84
N MET A 97 1.31 21.75 -8.16
CA MET A 97 2.33 22.40 -8.98
C MET A 97 1.87 22.49 -10.45
N PRO A 98 2.38 23.48 -11.23
CA PRO A 98 2.08 23.59 -12.64
C PRO A 98 2.41 22.30 -13.38
N GLY A 99 1.40 21.70 -14.03
CA GLY A 99 1.51 20.43 -14.73
C GLY A 99 1.11 19.19 -13.93
N GLU A 100 0.97 19.29 -12.61
CA GLU A 100 0.31 18.25 -11.82
C GLU A 100 -1.18 18.25 -12.08
N ALA A 101 -1.78 17.09 -12.14
CA ALA A 101 -3.21 16.91 -12.27
C ALA A 101 -3.74 15.95 -11.19
N LEU A 102 -4.96 16.21 -10.74
CA LEU A 102 -5.64 15.32 -9.83
C LEU A 102 -6.19 14.13 -10.62
N GLU A 103 -5.61 12.94 -10.42
CA GLU A 103 -6.06 11.70 -11.04
C GLU A 103 -7.24 11.09 -10.28
N LYS A 104 -7.15 11.07 -8.96
CA LYS A 104 -8.22 10.59 -8.08
C LYS A 104 -8.47 11.57 -6.96
N ASN A 105 -9.75 11.89 -6.76
CA ASN A 105 -10.20 12.74 -5.67
C ASN A 105 -9.86 12.14 -4.30
N ILE A 106 -9.89 12.97 -3.26
CA ILE A 106 -9.68 12.57 -1.88
C ILE A 106 -10.60 11.40 -1.54
N THR A 107 -9.99 10.27 -1.18
CA THR A 107 -10.66 9.01 -0.87
C THR A 107 -10.20 8.53 0.50
N GLN A 108 -11.08 7.89 1.24
CA GLN A 108 -10.76 7.33 2.54
C GLN A 108 -9.83 6.12 2.39
N LEU A 109 -8.84 5.98 3.30
CA LEU A 109 -8.01 4.80 3.42
C LEU A 109 -8.85 3.61 3.88
N GLU A 110 -8.53 2.43 3.37
CA GLU A 110 -9.22 1.20 3.73
C GLU A 110 -8.72 0.69 5.09
N ILE A 111 -9.66 0.48 6.00
CA ILE A 111 -9.39 -0.07 7.33
C ILE A 111 -9.64 -1.57 7.27
N VAL A 112 -8.60 -2.35 7.50
CA VAL A 112 -8.68 -3.81 7.57
C VAL A 112 -8.95 -4.20 9.01
N GLU A 113 -10.06 -4.87 9.25
CA GLU A 113 -10.47 -5.30 10.58
C GLU A 113 -9.68 -6.53 11.05
N LYS A 114 -9.80 -6.84 12.34
CA LYS A 114 -9.25 -8.07 12.90
C LYS A 114 -9.89 -9.29 12.22
N ASN A 115 -9.07 -10.31 11.94
CA ASN A 115 -9.49 -11.54 11.25
C ASN A 115 -9.92 -11.35 9.78
N THR A 116 -9.56 -10.23 9.18
CA THR A 116 -9.70 -9.99 7.75
C THR A 116 -8.35 -9.64 7.12
N ALA A 117 -8.24 -9.81 5.83
CA ALA A 117 -7.08 -9.38 5.07
C ALA A 117 -7.50 -8.86 3.71
N LEU A 118 -6.73 -7.93 3.17
CA LEU A 118 -6.84 -7.53 1.76
C LEU A 118 -5.93 -8.41 0.91
N ARG A 119 -6.48 -8.96 -0.15
CA ARG A 119 -5.71 -9.63 -1.19
C ARG A 119 -5.20 -8.59 -2.16
N LEU A 120 -3.89 -8.44 -2.22
CA LEU A 120 -3.19 -7.49 -3.06
C LEU A 120 -2.54 -8.23 -4.22
N ARG A 121 -2.38 -7.53 -5.36
CA ARG A 121 -1.64 -8.02 -6.53
C ARG A 121 -0.70 -6.94 -7.03
N ALA A 122 0.56 -7.31 -7.25
CA ALA A 122 1.52 -6.44 -7.91
C ALA A 122 1.16 -6.23 -9.39
N VAL A 123 1.17 -4.98 -9.83
CA VAL A 123 0.93 -4.59 -11.25
C VAL A 123 2.25 -4.41 -11.98
N ARG A 124 3.30 -4.09 -11.23
CA ARG A 124 4.69 -3.93 -11.69
C ARG A 124 5.65 -4.36 -10.61
N ASP A 125 6.90 -4.58 -10.99
CA ASP A 125 7.95 -4.96 -10.05
C ASP A 125 8.26 -3.81 -9.10
N PHE A 126 8.42 -4.11 -7.82
CA PHE A 126 8.81 -3.14 -6.80
C PHE A 126 9.41 -3.82 -5.58
N THR A 127 10.11 -3.04 -4.78
CA THR A 127 10.69 -3.48 -3.52
C THR A 127 9.93 -2.85 -2.35
N GLU A 128 9.51 -3.68 -1.40
CA GLU A 128 8.78 -3.26 -0.22
C GLU A 128 9.63 -3.46 1.03
N MET A 129 9.71 -2.43 1.88
CA MET A 129 10.27 -2.55 3.23
C MET A 129 9.12 -2.81 4.20
N MET A 130 9.18 -3.94 4.90
CA MET A 130 8.20 -4.33 5.92
C MET A 130 8.85 -4.28 7.29
N ASP A 131 8.23 -3.57 8.23
CA ASP A 131 8.62 -3.60 9.62
C ASP A 131 8.03 -4.84 10.27
N VAL A 132 8.87 -5.80 10.60
CA VAL A 132 8.46 -7.03 11.29
C VAL A 132 8.40 -6.75 12.79
N ALA A 133 7.36 -6.05 13.22
CA ALA A 133 7.06 -5.90 14.63
C ALA A 133 6.25 -7.13 15.11
N GLY A 134 6.93 -8.10 15.68
CA GLY A 134 6.31 -9.02 16.64
C GLY A 134 5.59 -10.27 16.14
N ASP A 135 5.47 -10.58 14.85
CA ASP A 135 4.85 -11.83 14.39
C ASP A 135 5.78 -12.63 13.46
N LEU A 136 6.83 -13.19 14.07
CA LEU A 136 7.78 -14.09 13.41
C LEU A 136 7.22 -15.52 13.25
N GLY A 137 5.93 -15.74 13.53
CA GLY A 137 5.34 -17.08 13.56
C GLY A 137 5.25 -17.76 12.19
N ASP A 138 5.23 -17.01 11.08
CA ASP A 138 4.99 -17.55 9.74
C ASP A 138 6.01 -17.12 8.67
N LEU A 139 7.07 -16.42 9.05
CA LEU A 139 8.18 -16.13 8.13
C LEU A 139 9.28 -17.18 8.35
N ASP A 140 9.09 -18.35 7.76
CA ASP A 140 10.18 -19.33 7.64
C ASP A 140 11.32 -18.71 6.83
N ALA A 141 12.48 -18.58 7.48
CA ALA A 141 13.71 -18.00 6.92
C ALA A 141 14.33 -18.78 5.75
N SER A 142 13.57 -19.70 5.15
CA SER A 142 14.02 -20.61 4.10
C SER A 142 13.22 -20.51 2.79
N SER A 143 12.38 -19.47 2.60
CA SER A 143 11.70 -19.29 1.33
C SER A 143 12.66 -18.73 0.28
N ASP A 144 12.94 -19.56 -0.73
CA ASP A 144 13.72 -19.25 -1.95
C ASP A 144 12.88 -18.36 -2.92
N ASP A 145 11.95 -17.58 -2.37
CA ASP A 145 10.94 -16.78 -3.06
C ASP A 145 11.36 -15.32 -3.18
N GLY A 146 12.62 -15.07 -3.58
CA GLY A 146 13.08 -13.69 -3.84
C GLY A 146 13.18 -12.79 -2.58
N MET A 147 13.02 -13.36 -1.38
CA MET A 147 13.19 -12.65 -0.12
C MET A 147 14.67 -12.57 0.24
N THR A 148 15.33 -11.53 -0.23
CA THR A 148 16.71 -11.26 0.13
C THR A 148 16.76 -10.66 1.54
N LEU A 149 17.12 -11.48 2.53
CA LEU A 149 17.49 -10.99 3.86
C LEU A 149 18.81 -10.23 3.74
N VAL A 150 18.77 -8.92 3.69
CA VAL A 150 19.95 -8.08 3.81
C VAL A 150 20.44 -8.16 5.26
N HIS A 151 21.37 -9.07 5.52
CA HIS A 151 22.11 -9.14 6.77
C HIS A 151 23.06 -7.93 6.84
N GLN A 152 22.72 -6.91 7.61
CA GLN A 152 23.71 -5.94 8.05
C GLN A 152 24.64 -6.59 9.10
N PRO A 153 25.97 -6.28 9.09
CA PRO A 153 26.92 -6.93 9.97
C PRO A 153 26.62 -6.65 11.43
N LYS A 154 26.78 -7.68 12.25
CA LYS A 154 26.60 -7.67 13.69
C LYS A 154 27.40 -6.55 14.37
N GLU A 155 26.68 -5.65 15.02
CA GLU A 155 27.08 -5.09 16.29
C GLU A 155 25.88 -5.26 17.24
N GLU A 156 26.08 -6.07 18.29
CA GLU A 156 25.09 -6.15 19.36
C GLU A 156 24.95 -4.81 20.03
N PRO A 157 23.72 -4.30 20.18
CA PRO A 157 23.23 -4.12 21.53
C PRO A 157 21.73 -4.38 21.70
N ALA A 158 21.39 -4.54 22.96
CA ALA A 158 20.12 -4.61 23.59
C ALA A 158 19.01 -3.72 22.98
N ASP A 159 17.77 -4.28 23.07
CA ASP A 159 16.49 -3.62 23.09
C ASP A 159 15.91 -3.06 21.78
N ASP A 160 14.86 -3.74 21.32
CA ASP A 160 13.76 -3.23 20.46
C ASP A 160 14.13 -2.57 19.11
N VAL A 161 15.05 -3.14 18.36
CA VAL A 161 15.22 -2.72 16.96
C VAL A 161 14.21 -3.45 16.10
N ALA A 162 13.19 -2.74 15.63
CA ALA A 162 12.29 -3.19 14.58
C ALA A 162 13.11 -3.74 13.40
N ARG A 163 13.00 -5.06 13.16
CA ARG A 163 13.69 -5.69 12.04
C ARG A 163 12.93 -5.37 10.77
N THR A 164 13.53 -4.54 9.92
CA THR A 164 12.99 -4.23 8.60
C THR A 164 13.42 -5.33 7.63
N VAL A 165 12.46 -5.98 6.99
CA VAL A 165 12.68 -6.98 5.94
C VAL A 165 12.34 -6.35 4.60
N THR A 166 13.25 -6.52 3.64
CA THR A 166 13.04 -6.08 2.26
C THR A 166 12.48 -7.23 1.46
N VAL A 167 11.30 -7.04 0.86
CA VAL A 167 10.62 -8.03 0.01
C VAL A 167 10.57 -7.51 -1.42
N GLU A 168 11.07 -8.29 -2.36
CA GLU A 168 10.93 -8.02 -3.78
C GLU A 168 9.61 -8.61 -4.29
N ARG A 169 8.81 -7.80 -4.97
CA ARG A 169 7.52 -8.19 -5.58
C ARG A 169 7.64 -8.09 -7.09
N VAL A 170 7.27 -9.15 -7.77
CA VAL A 170 7.21 -9.20 -9.24
C VAL A 170 5.77 -8.99 -9.71
N ALA A 171 5.60 -8.38 -10.88
CA ALA A 171 4.28 -8.18 -11.47
C ALA A 171 3.50 -9.49 -11.56
N GLY A 172 2.28 -9.51 -11.00
CA GLY A 172 1.44 -10.70 -10.89
C GLY A 172 1.49 -11.40 -9.54
N ASP A 173 2.45 -11.09 -8.67
CA ASP A 173 2.50 -11.64 -7.32
C ASP A 173 1.29 -11.20 -6.51
N GLU A 174 0.76 -12.11 -5.71
CA GLU A 174 -0.35 -11.86 -4.83
C GLU A 174 0.02 -12.16 -3.39
N TRP A 175 -0.39 -11.29 -2.47
CA TRP A 175 -0.16 -11.47 -1.04
C TRP A 175 -1.32 -10.93 -0.22
N LEU A 176 -1.29 -11.20 1.08
CA LEU A 176 -2.29 -10.72 2.02
C LEU A 176 -1.73 -9.61 2.90
N PHE A 177 -2.47 -8.52 2.97
CA PHE A 177 -2.27 -7.48 3.97
C PHE A 177 -3.25 -7.73 5.12
N ARG A 178 -2.73 -8.22 6.26
CA ARG A 178 -3.52 -8.68 7.39
C ARG A 178 -3.93 -7.52 8.32
N GLY A 179 -5.16 -7.57 8.83
CA GLY A 179 -5.64 -6.66 9.87
C GLY A 179 -5.31 -7.14 11.30
N PRO A 180 -5.46 -6.26 12.31
CA PRO A 180 -6.03 -4.92 12.20
C PRO A 180 -5.00 -3.88 11.76
N ALA A 181 -5.23 -3.21 10.64
CA ALA A 181 -4.34 -2.18 10.11
C ALA A 181 -5.07 -1.25 9.14
N THR A 182 -4.47 -0.10 8.84
CA THR A 182 -4.95 0.81 7.81
C THR A 182 -4.09 0.63 6.56
N TYR A 183 -4.72 0.24 5.46
CA TYR A 183 -4.01 0.06 4.20
C TYR A 183 -3.82 1.39 3.47
N THR A 184 -2.57 1.72 3.17
CA THR A 184 -2.23 2.84 2.31
C THR A 184 -2.01 2.32 0.89
N PRO A 185 -2.86 2.70 -0.09
CA PRO A 185 -2.72 2.25 -1.47
C PRO A 185 -1.35 2.60 -2.03
N ARG A 186 -0.84 1.73 -2.90
CA ARG A 186 0.38 1.92 -3.67
C ARG A 186 0.07 1.96 -5.15
N VAL A 187 0.92 2.63 -5.91
CA VAL A 187 0.81 2.69 -7.37
C VAL A 187 1.15 1.34 -8.01
N GLU A 188 2.02 0.59 -7.35
CA GLU A 188 2.53 -0.70 -7.80
C GLU A 188 1.59 -1.88 -7.50
N ALA A 189 0.56 -1.68 -6.66
CA ALA A 189 -0.31 -2.75 -6.21
C ALA A 189 -1.80 -2.37 -6.29
N ILE A 190 -2.63 -3.35 -6.60
CA ILE A 190 -4.09 -3.21 -6.60
C ILE A 190 -4.72 -4.14 -5.57
N VAL A 191 -5.83 -3.69 -4.99
CA VAL A 191 -6.68 -4.54 -4.13
C VAL A 191 -7.54 -5.42 -5.03
N VAL A 192 -7.37 -6.73 -4.91
CA VAL A 192 -8.14 -7.73 -5.67
C VAL A 192 -9.45 -8.07 -4.96
N GLY A 193 -9.41 -8.10 -3.62
CA GLY A 193 -10.58 -8.39 -2.79
C GLY A 193 -10.23 -8.50 -1.32
N THR A 194 -11.23 -8.76 -0.51
CA THR A 194 -11.11 -8.99 0.93
C THR A 194 -11.23 -10.48 1.23
N VAL A 195 -10.37 -10.99 2.10
CA VAL A 195 -10.39 -12.35 2.60
C VAL A 195 -10.77 -12.32 4.06
N GLU A 196 -11.81 -13.08 4.43
CA GLU A 196 -12.27 -13.22 5.81
C GLU A 196 -11.77 -14.53 6.41
N SER A 197 -11.51 -14.53 7.72
CA SER A 197 -11.13 -15.75 8.42
C SER A 197 -12.34 -16.64 8.64
N VAL A 198 -12.12 -17.96 8.62
CA VAL A 198 -13.11 -18.98 8.91
C VAL A 198 -12.93 -19.42 10.35
N ILE A 199 -14.03 -19.46 11.12
CA ILE A 199 -14.01 -19.95 12.50
C ILE A 199 -14.20 -21.47 12.48
N ILE A 200 -13.23 -22.20 13.03
CA ILE A 200 -13.25 -23.65 13.20
C ILE A 200 -13.61 -23.95 14.65
N LYS A 201 -14.70 -24.66 14.88
CA LYS A 201 -15.11 -25.11 16.23
C LYS A 201 -14.39 -26.39 16.63
N ALA A 202 -14.40 -26.70 17.93
CA ALA A 202 -13.70 -27.87 18.48
C ALA A 202 -14.07 -29.23 17.85
N ASN A 203 -15.27 -29.33 17.27
CA ASN A 203 -15.77 -30.57 16.63
C ASN A 203 -15.88 -30.43 15.09
N GLU A 204 -15.13 -29.53 14.51
CA GLU A 204 -15.15 -29.25 13.08
C GLU A 204 -13.71 -29.24 12.53
N ALA A 205 -13.59 -29.47 11.25
CA ALA A 205 -12.34 -29.30 10.51
C ALA A 205 -12.61 -28.49 9.27
N LEU A 206 -11.68 -27.61 8.91
CA LEU A 206 -11.75 -26.82 7.68
C LEU A 206 -11.04 -27.60 6.57
N ARG A 207 -11.79 -27.88 5.48
CA ARG A 207 -11.22 -28.49 4.27
C ARG A 207 -10.76 -27.40 3.33
N LEU A 208 -9.46 -27.44 3.04
CA LEU A 208 -8.76 -26.53 2.14
C LEU A 208 -8.28 -27.28 0.90
N LYS A 209 -8.09 -26.54 -0.19
CA LYS A 209 -7.51 -27.01 -1.44
C LYS A 209 -6.44 -26.04 -1.91
N ALA A 210 -5.28 -26.58 -2.30
CA ALA A 210 -4.23 -25.80 -2.91
C ALA A 210 -4.63 -25.34 -4.33
N VAL A 211 -4.62 -24.05 -4.58
CA VAL A 211 -4.88 -23.46 -5.91
C VAL A 211 -3.61 -23.56 -6.76
N ARG A 212 -2.47 -23.33 -6.15
CA ARG A 212 -1.12 -23.44 -6.75
C ARG A 212 -0.28 -24.42 -5.92
N ALA A 213 0.84 -24.85 -6.48
CA ALA A 213 1.85 -25.53 -5.69
C ALA A 213 2.42 -24.54 -4.67
N THR A 214 2.22 -24.79 -3.38
CA THR A 214 2.77 -23.94 -2.33
C THR A 214 4.26 -24.20 -2.17
N HIS A 215 5.05 -23.16 -2.21
CA HIS A 215 6.46 -23.11 -1.82
C HIS A 215 6.58 -22.43 -0.46
N PRO A 216 7.52 -22.76 0.35
CA PRO A 216 8.10 -24.00 0.87
C PRO A 216 7.94 -24.09 2.39
N SER A 217 8.64 -24.91 3.02
CA SER A 217 9.11 -25.09 4.38
C SER A 217 8.28 -25.94 5.33
N SER A 218 6.98 -25.89 5.40
CA SER A 218 6.27 -26.79 6.35
C SER A 218 5.40 -27.86 5.69
N SER A 219 4.90 -27.66 4.49
CA SER A 219 4.17 -28.69 3.75
C SER A 219 4.08 -28.36 2.27
N ARG A 220 5.00 -28.95 1.51
CA ARG A 220 5.01 -28.89 0.04
C ARG A 220 3.74 -29.54 -0.51
N ARG A 221 2.75 -28.73 -0.87
CA ARG A 221 1.47 -29.21 -1.42
C ARG A 221 1.44 -29.02 -2.93
N LYS A 222 0.84 -29.98 -3.61
CA LYS A 222 0.63 -29.90 -5.06
C LYS A 222 -0.64 -29.14 -5.34
N ALA A 223 -0.69 -28.45 -6.48
CA ALA A 223 -1.92 -27.81 -6.95
C ALA A 223 -3.06 -28.87 -7.03
N GLY A 224 -4.22 -28.53 -6.46
CA GLY A 224 -5.36 -29.42 -6.36
C GLY A 224 -5.38 -30.37 -5.17
N GLU A 225 -4.32 -30.44 -4.37
CA GLU A 225 -4.29 -31.23 -3.15
C GLU A 225 -5.23 -30.65 -2.10
N GLU A 226 -5.98 -31.54 -1.42
CA GLU A 226 -6.89 -31.16 -0.35
C GLU A 226 -6.41 -31.65 1.00
N TRP A 227 -6.62 -30.88 2.05
CA TRP A 227 -6.29 -31.25 3.42
C TRP A 227 -7.28 -30.65 4.42
N LEU A 228 -7.15 -31.11 5.66
CA LEU A 228 -7.98 -30.66 6.76
C LEU A 228 -7.15 -29.95 7.82
N VAL A 229 -7.60 -28.74 8.19
CA VAL A 229 -7.13 -28.01 9.37
C VAL A 229 -8.11 -28.29 10.51
N ARG A 230 -7.59 -28.83 11.63
CA ARG A 230 -8.39 -29.30 12.78
C ARG A 230 -8.26 -28.41 14.02
N ASP A 231 -7.34 -27.47 13.98
CA ASP A 231 -7.08 -26.57 15.09
C ASP A 231 -8.26 -25.62 15.24
N ALA A 232 -8.93 -25.69 16.41
CA ALA A 232 -10.05 -24.82 16.70
C ALA A 232 -9.58 -23.38 16.85
N GLY A 233 -10.26 -22.46 16.19
CA GLY A 233 -9.92 -21.03 16.21
C GLY A 233 -10.29 -20.31 14.93
N SER A 234 -9.71 -19.15 14.76
CA SER A 234 -9.88 -18.35 13.55
C SER A 234 -8.75 -18.68 12.57
N TYR A 235 -9.09 -19.19 11.42
CA TYR A 235 -8.15 -19.50 10.33
C TYR A 235 -8.32 -18.53 9.18
N LEU A 236 -7.25 -17.84 8.81
CA LEU A 236 -7.22 -16.95 7.64
C LEU A 236 -6.54 -17.68 6.49
N PRO A 237 -7.29 -18.04 5.42
CA PRO A 237 -6.72 -18.73 4.25
C PRO A 237 -5.63 -17.88 3.58
N THR A 238 -4.58 -18.51 3.11
CA THR A 238 -3.53 -17.86 2.33
C THR A 238 -3.97 -17.60 0.89
N VAL A 239 -3.14 -16.92 0.10
CA VAL A 239 -3.43 -16.58 -1.30
C VAL A 239 -3.58 -17.82 -2.17
N ASP A 240 -2.84 -18.88 -1.82
CA ASP A 240 -2.78 -20.14 -2.58
C ASP A 240 -3.78 -21.19 -2.08
N GLU A 241 -4.60 -20.84 -1.08
CA GLU A 241 -5.57 -21.73 -0.48
C GLU A 241 -6.99 -21.35 -0.85
N GLN A 242 -7.78 -22.33 -1.19
CA GLN A 242 -9.21 -22.21 -1.40
C GLN A 242 -9.96 -22.97 -0.31
N VAL A 243 -10.88 -22.31 0.35
CA VAL A 243 -11.81 -22.94 1.30
C VAL A 243 -12.82 -23.78 0.54
N VAL A 244 -12.82 -25.09 0.77
CA VAL A 244 -13.79 -26.03 0.19
C VAL A 244 -15.04 -26.14 1.06
N GLY A 245 -14.85 -26.16 2.40
CA GLY A 245 -15.96 -26.18 3.35
C GLY A 245 -15.55 -26.66 4.74
N ILE A 246 -16.51 -26.61 5.66
CA ILE A 246 -16.35 -27.10 7.02
C ILE A 246 -16.85 -28.55 7.08
N VAL A 247 -16.06 -29.45 7.67
CA VAL A 247 -16.41 -30.87 7.84
C VAL A 247 -16.63 -31.11 9.34
N PRO A 248 -17.84 -31.52 9.76
CA PRO A 248 -18.11 -31.85 11.15
C PRO A 248 -17.42 -33.17 11.53
N SER A 249 -16.99 -33.28 12.79
CA SER A 249 -16.47 -34.53 13.33
C SER A 249 -17.59 -35.54 13.55
N HIS A 250 -17.32 -36.79 13.26
CA HIS A 250 -18.26 -37.88 13.50
C HIS A 250 -17.89 -38.59 14.80
N ILE A 251 -18.81 -38.63 15.74
CA ILE A 251 -18.61 -39.36 17.02
C ILE A 251 -19.04 -40.80 16.79
N ILE A 252 -18.09 -41.74 16.91
CA ILE A 252 -18.38 -43.19 16.83
C ILE A 252 -18.63 -43.66 18.26
N PRO A 253 -19.84 -44.17 18.62
CA PRO A 253 -20.09 -44.75 19.94
C PRO A 253 -19.30 -46.01 20.15
N GLU A 254 -18.96 -46.33 21.41
CA GLU A 254 -18.05 -47.38 21.86
C GLU A 254 -18.31 -48.80 21.31
N LYS A 255 -19.47 -49.05 20.67
CA LYS A 255 -19.85 -50.38 20.17
C LYS A 255 -20.19 -50.39 18.66
N LEU A 256 -19.90 -49.37 17.93
CA LEU A 256 -20.19 -49.27 16.49
C LEU A 256 -18.91 -48.99 15.70
N ALA A 257 -18.67 -49.82 14.67
CA ALA A 257 -17.64 -49.51 13.66
C ALA A 257 -18.26 -48.74 12.51
N SER A 258 -17.58 -47.70 12.08
CA SER A 258 -17.97 -46.96 10.88
C SER A 258 -17.11 -47.44 9.70
N HIS A 259 -17.76 -47.84 8.60
CA HIS A 259 -17.11 -48.02 7.32
C HIS A 259 -17.02 -46.66 6.62
N LEU A 260 -15.80 -46.23 6.38
CA LEU A 260 -15.47 -45.10 5.53
C LEU A 260 -15.23 -45.55 4.10
#